data_f0bf639fc5cffb28fb28960901411c66
#
_entry.id   f0bf639fc5cffb28fb28960901411c66
#
_cell.length_a   1.000
_cell.length_b   1.000
_cell.length_c   1.000
_cell.angle_alpha   90.00
_cell.angle_beta   90.00
_cell.angle_gamma   90.00
#
_symmetry.space_group_name_H-M   'P 1'
#
loop_
_entity.id
_entity.type
_entity.pdbx_description
1 polymer ?
#
loop_
_entity_poly.entity_id
_entity_poly.type
_entity_poly.pdbx_seq_one_letter_code
_entity_poly.pdbx_strand_id
1 'polypeptide(L)'
;MNINVSHIYQDLGMEGGKNFYCINGASPLISSMLSLKYVIADNAMEESPLRTLVASSGNTYLYENKYSLPLGFMVDGEVAERWDYKNGGGVSNQNELAGLLGAQEEMLTVVPSESETGMSAIQVTEDGYYFAAYSSVTSDTLEEEVSDGRTKSFTKASHGYILDLGYVKAGE
;
A
#
# COMPACT_ATOMS: atom_id res chain seq x y z
N MET A 1 8.52 -10.24 -19.63
CA MET A 1 7.59 -9.89 -18.53
C MET A 1 6.20 -9.70 -19.12
N ASN A 2 5.14 -10.10 -18.42
CA ASN A 2 3.77 -9.89 -18.90
C ASN A 2 3.34 -8.43 -18.61
N ILE A 3 3.13 -7.63 -19.66
CA ILE A 3 2.78 -6.21 -19.55
C ILE A 3 1.44 -5.99 -18.82
N ASN A 4 0.50 -6.92 -18.96
CA ASN A 4 -0.80 -6.83 -18.30
C ASN A 4 -0.66 -6.91 -16.77
N VAL A 5 0.26 -7.74 -16.26
CA VAL A 5 0.55 -7.82 -14.83
C VAL A 5 1.12 -6.51 -14.33
N SER A 6 2.06 -5.90 -15.07
CA SER A 6 2.61 -4.59 -14.70
C SER A 6 1.53 -3.51 -14.65
N HIS A 7 0.60 -3.50 -15.60
CA HIS A 7 -0.50 -2.54 -15.61
C HIS A 7 -1.42 -2.73 -14.40
N ILE A 8 -1.82 -3.96 -14.07
CA ILE A 8 -2.64 -4.22 -12.88
C ILE A 8 -1.95 -3.70 -11.60
N TYR A 9 -0.64 -3.92 -11.46
CA TYR A 9 0.10 -3.40 -10.31
C TYR A 9 0.04 -1.87 -10.23
N GLN A 10 0.25 -1.19 -11.36
CA GLN A 10 0.18 0.27 -11.44
C GLN A 10 -1.24 0.79 -11.16
N ASP A 11 -2.25 0.16 -11.75
CA ASP A 11 -3.66 0.54 -11.57
C ASP A 11 -4.16 0.31 -10.13
N LEU A 12 -3.51 -0.58 -9.38
CA LEU A 12 -3.70 -0.77 -7.94
C LEU A 12 -2.85 0.16 -7.06
N GLY A 13 -2.07 1.05 -7.66
CA GLY A 13 -1.22 2.00 -6.95
C GLY A 13 0.16 1.45 -6.53
N MET A 14 0.51 0.24 -6.94
CA MET A 14 1.82 -0.34 -6.68
C MET A 14 2.86 0.13 -7.70
N GLU A 15 4.13 0.01 -7.32
CA GLU A 15 5.23 0.37 -8.20
C GLU A 15 5.33 -0.61 -9.37
N GLY A 16 5.39 -0.08 -10.59
CA GLY A 16 5.52 -0.88 -11.79
C GLY A 16 6.04 -0.07 -12.96
N GLY A 17 6.60 -0.75 -13.94
CA GLY A 17 7.14 -0.13 -15.14
C GLY A 17 7.27 -1.12 -16.29
N LYS A 18 7.88 -0.69 -17.38
CA LYS A 18 8.00 -1.47 -18.61
C LYS A 18 8.63 -2.85 -18.41
N ASN A 19 9.59 -2.95 -17.49
CA ASN A 19 10.39 -4.16 -17.30
C ASN A 19 10.37 -4.69 -15.87
N PHE A 20 9.59 -4.10 -14.99
CA PHE A 20 9.52 -4.51 -13.59
C PHE A 20 8.14 -4.21 -12.98
N TYR A 21 7.84 -4.89 -11.91
CA TYR A 21 6.78 -4.58 -10.95
C TYR A 21 7.24 -5.08 -9.57
N CYS A 22 6.80 -4.42 -8.53
CA CYS A 22 7.09 -4.82 -7.17
C CYS A 22 5.91 -4.55 -6.23
N ILE A 23 6.03 -5.04 -5.01
CA ILE A 23 4.97 -4.94 -4.00
C ILE A 23 4.96 -3.60 -3.25
N ASN A 24 5.86 -2.67 -3.58
CA ASN A 24 5.85 -1.35 -2.96
C ASN A 24 4.50 -0.68 -3.22
N GLY A 25 3.85 -0.20 -2.17
CA GLY A 25 2.51 0.36 -2.24
C GLY A 25 1.37 -0.67 -2.12
N ALA A 26 1.68 -1.96 -1.89
CA ALA A 26 0.66 -2.95 -1.63
C ALA A 26 0.00 -2.71 -0.25
N SER A 27 -1.29 -2.40 -0.27
CA SER A 27 -2.10 -2.35 0.95
C SER A 27 -2.23 -3.74 1.60
N PRO A 28 -2.75 -3.84 2.83
CA PRO A 28 -3.06 -5.13 3.45
C PRO A 28 -3.97 -6.02 2.60
N LEU A 29 -4.96 -5.46 1.89
CA LEU A 29 -5.82 -6.19 0.97
C LEU A 29 -5.01 -6.83 -0.16
N ILE A 30 -4.22 -6.02 -0.86
CA ILE A 30 -3.42 -6.50 -1.99
C ILE A 30 -2.33 -7.48 -1.53
N SER A 31 -1.67 -7.20 -0.41
CA SER A 31 -0.70 -8.11 0.20
C SER A 31 -1.31 -9.48 0.50
N SER A 32 -2.54 -9.48 1.03
CA SER A 32 -3.29 -10.72 1.30
C SER A 32 -3.60 -11.50 0.03
N MET A 33 -4.09 -10.82 -1.01
CA MET A 33 -4.43 -11.43 -2.30
C MET A 33 -3.20 -11.98 -3.03
N LEU A 34 -2.06 -11.31 -2.90
CA LEU A 34 -0.77 -11.79 -3.45
C LEU A 34 -0.13 -12.88 -2.59
N SER A 35 -0.80 -13.35 -1.53
CA SER A 35 -0.30 -14.38 -0.61
C SER A 35 1.01 -14.00 0.08
N LEU A 36 1.22 -12.72 0.34
CA LEU A 36 2.42 -12.22 1.02
C LEU A 36 2.33 -12.55 2.51
N LYS A 37 2.81 -13.71 2.86
CA LYS A 37 2.78 -14.21 4.24
C LYS A 37 3.90 -13.60 5.08
N TYR A 38 5.08 -13.44 4.52
CA TYR A 38 6.26 -12.94 5.23
C TYR A 38 6.83 -11.69 4.57
N VAL A 39 7.32 -10.78 5.38
CA VAL A 39 8.05 -9.57 4.97
C VAL A 39 9.40 -9.57 5.66
N ILE A 40 10.46 -9.37 4.89
CA ILE A 40 11.82 -9.15 5.41
C ILE A 40 12.11 -7.66 5.30
N ALA A 41 12.49 -7.05 6.41
CA ALA A 41 12.87 -5.64 6.50
C ALA A 41 14.30 -5.49 7.05
N ASP A 42 15.00 -4.48 6.60
CA ASP A 42 16.35 -4.09 7.07
C ASP A 42 16.32 -3.12 8.26
N ASN A 43 15.12 -2.68 8.64
CA ASN A 43 14.87 -1.90 9.85
C ASN A 43 13.69 -2.47 10.62
N ALA A 44 13.64 -2.20 11.93
CA ALA A 44 12.47 -2.56 12.72
C ALA A 44 11.25 -1.77 12.24
N MET A 45 10.14 -2.46 12.07
CA MET A 45 8.84 -1.87 11.78
C MET A 45 8.05 -1.71 13.07
N GLU A 46 7.18 -0.70 13.13
CA GLU A 46 6.27 -0.55 14.27
C GLU A 46 5.38 -1.78 14.46
N GLU A 47 5.12 -2.11 15.72
CA GLU A 47 4.15 -3.15 16.07
C GLU A 47 2.77 -2.76 15.56
N SER A 48 2.10 -3.69 14.93
CA SER A 48 0.77 -3.44 14.39
C SER A 48 -0.12 -4.68 14.53
N PRO A 49 -1.45 -4.50 14.53
CA PRO A 49 -2.37 -5.63 14.53
C PRO A 49 -2.26 -6.49 13.27
N LEU A 50 -1.67 -5.97 12.19
CA LEU A 50 -1.56 -6.65 10.89
C LEU A 50 -0.31 -7.53 10.75
N ARG A 51 0.72 -7.29 11.55
CA ARG A 51 2.02 -7.98 11.44
C ARG A 51 2.56 -8.38 12.81
N THR A 52 3.28 -9.48 12.84
CA THR A 52 3.98 -9.96 14.05
C THR A 52 5.43 -10.20 13.70
N LEU A 53 6.35 -9.68 14.52
CA LEU A 53 7.78 -10.03 14.43
C LEU A 53 7.96 -11.50 14.82
N VAL A 54 8.51 -12.32 13.93
CA VAL A 54 8.74 -13.76 14.18
C VAL A 54 10.20 -14.11 14.38
N ALA A 55 11.11 -13.31 13.79
CA ALA A 55 12.55 -13.49 13.99
C ALA A 55 13.32 -12.20 13.66
N SER A 56 14.51 -12.05 14.23
CA SER A 56 15.46 -11.01 13.87
C SER A 56 16.90 -11.50 13.97
N SER A 57 17.78 -10.94 13.14
CA SER A 57 19.22 -11.20 13.16
C SER A 57 19.98 -9.98 12.64
N GLY A 58 20.77 -9.36 13.52
CA GLY A 58 21.41 -8.08 13.21
C GLY A 58 20.35 -7.03 12.88
N ASN A 59 20.45 -6.39 11.71
CA ASN A 59 19.51 -5.41 11.22
C ASN A 59 18.43 -6.01 10.30
N THR A 60 18.27 -7.33 10.29
CA THR A 60 17.27 -8.00 9.48
C THR A 60 16.13 -8.49 10.36
N TYR A 61 14.92 -8.19 9.99
CA TYR A 61 13.70 -8.49 10.71
C TYR A 61 12.74 -9.28 9.82
N LEU A 62 12.17 -10.36 10.34
CA LEU A 62 11.18 -11.18 9.65
C LEU A 62 9.82 -10.99 10.32
N TYR A 63 8.87 -10.48 9.57
CA TYR A 63 7.48 -10.30 10.00
C TYR A 63 6.55 -11.27 9.31
N GLU A 64 5.53 -11.74 10.03
CA GLU A 64 4.43 -12.52 9.49
C GLU A 64 3.18 -11.65 9.35
N ASN A 65 2.60 -11.59 8.15
CA ASN A 65 1.31 -10.98 7.90
C ASN A 65 0.19 -11.89 8.39
N LYS A 66 -0.66 -11.39 9.28
CA LYS A 66 -1.76 -12.16 9.90
C LYS A 66 -2.92 -12.46 8.94
N TYR A 67 -3.01 -11.75 7.83
CA TYR A 67 -4.14 -11.79 6.89
C TYR A 67 -3.76 -12.29 5.49
N SER A 68 -2.71 -13.10 5.36
CA SER A 68 -2.37 -13.66 4.07
C SER A 68 -3.40 -14.70 3.62
N LEU A 69 -3.88 -14.58 2.40
CA LEU A 69 -4.71 -15.59 1.76
C LEU A 69 -3.84 -16.70 1.15
N PRO A 70 -4.37 -17.91 0.94
CA PRO A 70 -3.67 -18.94 0.18
C PRO A 70 -3.51 -18.52 -1.29
N LEU A 71 -2.58 -19.17 -2.02
CA LEU A 71 -2.32 -18.91 -3.44
C LEU A 71 -3.56 -19.05 -4.34
N GLY A 72 -4.53 -19.84 -3.93
CA GLY A 72 -5.82 -19.97 -4.59
C GLY A 72 -6.93 -19.78 -3.58
N PHE A 73 -7.83 -18.86 -3.85
CA PHE A 73 -9.03 -18.63 -3.06
C PHE A 73 -10.23 -18.43 -3.99
N MET A 74 -11.41 -18.74 -3.49
CA MET A 74 -12.64 -18.60 -4.27
C MET A 74 -13.28 -17.24 -4.06
N VAL A 75 -13.69 -16.62 -5.15
CA VAL A 75 -14.49 -15.40 -5.16
C VAL A 75 -15.73 -15.63 -6.01
N ASP A 76 -16.74 -14.78 -5.87
CA ASP A 76 -17.89 -14.79 -6.78
C ASP A 76 -17.40 -14.55 -8.21
N GLY A 77 -17.97 -15.30 -9.18
CA GLY A 77 -17.61 -15.17 -10.59
C GLY A 77 -17.86 -13.78 -11.17
N GLU A 78 -18.81 -13.04 -10.59
CA GLU A 78 -19.11 -11.67 -11.01
C GLU A 78 -17.99 -10.67 -10.67
N VAL A 79 -17.11 -10.97 -9.71
CA VAL A 79 -16.00 -10.07 -9.32
C VAL A 79 -15.13 -9.75 -10.52
N ALA A 80 -14.72 -10.76 -11.28
CA ALA A 80 -13.86 -10.59 -12.45
C ALA A 80 -14.54 -9.83 -13.60
N GLU A 81 -15.87 -9.92 -13.71
CA GLU A 81 -16.64 -9.24 -14.75
C GLU A 81 -16.96 -7.79 -14.39
N ARG A 82 -17.12 -7.48 -13.11
CA ARG A 82 -17.57 -6.18 -12.62
C ARG A 82 -16.44 -5.24 -12.24
N TRP A 83 -15.29 -5.79 -11.88
CA TRP A 83 -14.16 -4.96 -11.45
C TRP A 83 -13.48 -4.28 -12.63
N ASP A 84 -13.64 -2.96 -12.75
CA ASP A 84 -13.01 -2.13 -13.77
C ASP A 84 -11.83 -1.33 -13.20
N TYR A 85 -10.71 -2.01 -12.97
CA TYR A 85 -9.49 -1.42 -12.42
C TYR A 85 -8.82 -0.36 -13.31
N LYS A 86 -9.31 -0.12 -14.53
CA LYS A 86 -8.66 0.81 -15.49
C LYS A 86 -9.11 2.25 -15.35
N ASN A 87 -10.27 2.49 -14.77
CA ASN A 87 -10.91 3.81 -14.75
C ASN A 87 -10.79 4.55 -13.41
N GLY A 88 -10.24 3.92 -12.37
CA GLY A 88 -10.01 4.52 -11.05
C GLY A 88 -8.53 4.84 -10.79
N GLY A 89 -8.25 5.56 -9.72
CA GLY A 89 -6.92 5.62 -9.12
C GLY A 89 -6.70 4.44 -8.17
N GLY A 90 -5.47 4.21 -7.72
CA GLY A 90 -5.14 3.05 -6.89
C GLY A 90 -6.04 2.88 -5.66
N VAL A 91 -6.39 3.96 -4.97
CA VAL A 91 -7.32 3.93 -3.81
C VAL A 91 -8.71 3.49 -4.23
N SER A 92 -9.27 4.11 -5.28
CA SER A 92 -10.61 3.77 -5.78
C SER A 92 -10.70 2.33 -6.27
N ASN A 93 -9.70 1.87 -7.03
CA ASN A 93 -9.65 0.50 -7.54
C ASN A 93 -9.58 -0.55 -6.43
N GLN A 94 -8.84 -0.26 -5.36
CA GLN A 94 -8.77 -1.16 -4.19
C GLN A 94 -10.07 -1.16 -3.39
N ASN A 95 -10.70 -0.02 -3.19
CA ASN A 95 -12.00 0.06 -2.49
C ASN A 95 -13.11 -0.65 -3.28
N GLU A 96 -13.15 -0.46 -4.60
CA GLU A 96 -14.10 -1.18 -5.47
C GLU A 96 -13.90 -2.70 -5.35
N LEU A 97 -12.65 -3.16 -5.44
CA LEU A 97 -12.32 -4.57 -5.27
C LEU A 97 -12.75 -5.09 -3.90
N ALA A 98 -12.46 -4.37 -2.82
CA ALA A 98 -12.88 -4.74 -1.48
C ALA A 98 -14.41 -4.88 -1.36
N GLY A 99 -15.15 -3.93 -1.91
CA GLY A 99 -16.62 -3.97 -1.95
C GLY A 99 -17.15 -5.18 -2.72
N LEU A 100 -16.57 -5.50 -3.88
CA LEU A 100 -16.92 -6.70 -4.66
C LEU A 100 -16.59 -8.00 -3.93
N LEU A 101 -15.58 -7.99 -3.07
CA LEU A 101 -15.21 -9.11 -2.19
C LEU A 101 -16.06 -9.18 -0.91
N GLY A 102 -17.00 -8.25 -0.71
CA GLY A 102 -17.95 -8.26 0.40
C GLY A 102 -17.63 -7.32 1.56
N ALA A 103 -16.65 -6.42 1.42
CA ALA A 103 -16.44 -5.38 2.42
C ALA A 103 -17.66 -4.46 2.50
N GLN A 104 -18.09 -4.13 3.73
CA GLN A 104 -19.25 -3.27 3.98
C GLN A 104 -18.86 -1.79 4.03
N GLU A 105 -17.57 -1.51 4.24
CA GLU A 105 -17.00 -0.18 4.34
C GLU A 105 -15.77 -0.06 3.42
N GLU A 106 -15.39 1.16 3.10
CA GLU A 106 -14.16 1.41 2.35
C GLU A 106 -12.94 0.95 3.14
N MET A 107 -12.05 0.23 2.46
CA MET A 107 -10.79 -0.26 3.04
C MET A 107 -9.76 0.85 3.21
N LEU A 108 -9.80 1.84 2.32
CA LEU A 108 -8.91 2.99 2.30
C LEU A 108 -9.74 4.26 2.36
N THR A 109 -9.70 4.96 3.48
CA THR A 109 -10.39 6.23 3.66
C THR A 109 -9.42 7.39 3.43
N VAL A 110 -9.84 8.37 2.63
CA VAL A 110 -9.01 9.54 2.34
C VAL A 110 -9.03 10.49 3.55
N VAL A 111 -7.84 10.77 4.10
CA VAL A 111 -7.64 11.81 5.10
C VAL A 111 -7.26 13.10 4.38
N PRO A 112 -7.97 14.22 4.60
CA PRO A 112 -7.61 15.49 4.01
C PRO A 112 -6.19 15.92 4.45
N SER A 113 -5.38 16.37 3.51
CA SER A 113 -4.06 16.95 3.79
C SER A 113 -4.07 18.46 3.55
N GLU A 114 -3.34 19.19 4.40
CA GLU A 114 -2.99 20.57 4.10
C GLU A 114 -1.77 20.57 3.18
N SER A 115 -1.88 21.24 2.02
CA SER A 115 -0.80 21.28 1.03
C SER A 115 -0.29 22.70 0.90
N GLU A 116 0.99 22.89 1.18
CA GLU A 116 1.76 24.10 0.82
C GLU A 116 2.86 23.68 -0.16
N THR A 117 3.27 24.58 -1.01
CA THR A 117 4.24 24.49 -2.12
C THR A 117 5.18 23.27 -2.05
N GLY A 118 4.72 22.12 -2.57
CA GLY A 118 5.54 20.89 -2.67
C GLY A 118 5.63 20.05 -1.39
N MET A 119 4.95 20.46 -0.31
CA MET A 119 4.84 19.68 0.92
C MET A 119 3.36 19.48 1.25
N SER A 120 3.02 18.29 1.72
CA SER A 120 1.71 17.98 2.29
C SER A 120 1.92 17.45 3.70
N ALA A 121 1.17 17.96 4.65
CA ALA A 121 1.18 17.50 6.02
C ALA A 121 -0.22 17.04 6.44
N ILE A 122 -0.27 16.00 7.25
CA ILE A 122 -1.49 15.54 7.90
C ILE A 122 -1.23 15.43 9.39
N GLN A 123 -2.24 15.72 10.19
CA GLN A 123 -2.23 15.39 11.60
C GLN A 123 -2.99 14.07 11.78
N VAL A 124 -2.30 13.06 12.28
CA VAL A 124 -2.90 11.76 12.58
C VAL A 124 -3.74 11.87 13.84
N THR A 125 -5.03 11.64 13.74
CA THR A 125 -5.99 11.74 14.85
C THR A 125 -6.35 10.39 15.47
N GLU A 126 -6.10 9.30 14.77
CA GLU A 126 -6.42 7.94 15.20
C GLU A 126 -5.26 7.00 14.86
N ASP A 127 -5.02 6.02 15.74
CA ASP A 127 -4.04 4.97 15.47
C ASP A 127 -4.46 4.15 14.24
N GLY A 128 -3.57 3.95 13.29
CA GLY A 128 -3.93 3.22 12.08
C GLY A 128 -2.80 2.96 11.11
N TYR A 129 -3.12 2.25 10.05
CA TYR A 129 -2.25 2.07 8.89
C TYR A 129 -2.46 3.22 7.92
N TYR A 130 -1.39 3.96 7.65
CA TYR A 130 -1.44 5.13 6.78
C TYR A 130 -0.67 4.88 5.49
N PHE A 131 -1.19 5.47 4.43
CA PHE A 131 -0.63 5.42 3.10
C PHE A 131 -0.67 6.82 2.50
N ALA A 132 0.38 7.22 1.82
CA ALA A 132 0.34 8.40 0.97
C ALA A 132 -0.07 7.98 -0.45
N ALA A 133 -1.08 8.64 -1.00
CA ALA A 133 -1.56 8.37 -2.36
C ALA A 133 -1.31 9.59 -3.25
N TYR A 134 -0.67 9.38 -4.39
CA TYR A 134 -0.33 10.41 -5.36
C TYR A 134 -1.01 10.14 -6.69
N SER A 135 -1.64 11.16 -7.25
CA SER A 135 -2.24 11.11 -8.59
C SER A 135 -1.21 11.31 -9.70
N SER A 136 -0.16 12.08 -9.40
CA SER A 136 0.98 12.26 -10.30
C SER A 136 2.18 12.78 -9.49
N VAL A 137 3.36 12.34 -9.83
CA VAL A 137 4.60 12.82 -9.23
C VAL A 137 5.54 13.26 -10.34
N THR A 138 5.98 14.50 -10.26
CA THR A 138 6.88 15.12 -11.24
C THR A 138 8.33 15.09 -10.84
N SER A 139 8.63 14.78 -9.57
CA SER A 139 10.00 14.66 -9.07
C SER A 139 10.55 13.25 -9.20
N ASP A 140 11.86 13.13 -9.37
CA ASP A 140 12.53 11.83 -9.42
C ASP A 140 12.60 11.13 -8.05
N THR A 141 12.41 11.89 -6.97
CA THR A 141 12.39 11.39 -5.59
C THR A 141 11.26 12.03 -4.81
N LEU A 142 10.63 11.22 -3.97
CA LEU A 142 9.72 11.64 -2.91
C LEU A 142 10.34 11.26 -1.57
N GLU A 143 10.28 12.17 -0.63
CA GLU A 143 10.66 11.91 0.75
C GLU A 143 9.45 12.14 1.64
N GLU A 144 9.20 11.21 2.51
CA GLU A 144 8.15 11.27 3.52
C GLU A 144 8.79 11.17 4.90
N GLU A 145 8.38 12.03 5.79
CA GLU A 145 8.85 12.08 7.17
C GLU A 145 7.65 12.00 8.11
N VAL A 146 7.75 11.12 9.09
CA VAL A 146 6.83 11.06 10.22
C VAL A 146 7.44 11.83 11.38
N SER A 147 6.64 12.43 12.25
CA SER A 147 7.11 13.30 13.34
C SER A 147 8.07 12.62 14.32
N ASP A 148 8.07 11.30 14.38
CA ASP A 148 9.03 10.49 15.15
C ASP A 148 10.42 10.38 14.50
N GLY A 149 10.63 11.00 13.34
CA GLY A 149 11.90 11.00 12.59
C GLY A 149 12.05 9.81 11.63
N ARG A 150 11.04 8.96 11.47
CA ARG A 150 11.06 7.94 10.41
C ARG A 150 10.95 8.63 9.06
N THR A 151 11.86 8.31 8.17
CA THR A 151 11.85 8.81 6.79
C THR A 151 11.79 7.65 5.81
N LYS A 152 11.04 7.82 4.72
CA LYS A 152 11.06 6.93 3.57
C LYS A 152 11.35 7.73 2.32
N SER A 153 12.22 7.20 1.48
CA SER A 153 12.57 7.79 0.20
C SER A 153 12.10 6.88 -0.93
N PHE A 154 11.40 7.46 -1.89
CA PHE A 154 10.85 6.76 -3.05
C PHE A 154 11.42 7.38 -4.32
N THR A 155 11.83 6.55 -5.27
CA THR A 155 12.38 7.00 -6.54
C THR A 155 11.42 6.72 -7.70
N LYS A 156 11.23 7.71 -8.59
CA LYS A 156 10.49 7.61 -9.86
C LYS A 156 9.03 7.20 -9.74
N ALA A 157 8.26 7.94 -9.00
CA ALA A 157 6.82 7.83 -9.04
C ALA A 157 6.28 8.53 -10.29
N SER A 158 6.17 7.84 -11.43
CA SER A 158 5.59 8.36 -12.67
C SER A 158 4.08 8.10 -12.81
N HIS A 159 3.51 7.37 -11.89
CA HIS A 159 2.08 7.01 -11.83
C HIS A 159 1.55 7.28 -10.42
N GLY A 160 0.23 7.21 -10.23
CA GLY A 160 -0.36 7.36 -8.91
C GLY A 160 0.01 6.19 -8.01
N TYR A 161 1.01 6.35 -7.17
CA TYR A 161 1.41 5.34 -6.20
C TYR A 161 0.65 5.46 -4.90
N ILE A 162 0.46 4.31 -4.26
CA ILE A 162 0.14 4.22 -2.84
C ILE A 162 1.42 3.82 -2.12
N LEU A 163 1.92 4.69 -1.25
CA LEU A 163 3.14 4.48 -0.49
C LEU A 163 2.80 4.10 0.94
N ASP A 164 3.39 3.02 1.43
CA ASP A 164 3.14 2.49 2.78
C ASP A 164 3.94 3.29 3.82
N LEU A 165 3.27 4.12 4.61
CA LEU A 165 3.83 4.84 5.76
C LEU A 165 3.95 3.92 7.00
N GLY A 166 3.22 2.82 7.01
CA GLY A 166 3.16 1.89 8.11
C GLY A 166 2.09 2.24 9.14
N TYR A 167 2.25 1.66 10.32
CA TYR A 167 1.36 1.95 11.45
C TYR A 167 1.83 3.23 12.14
N VAL A 168 0.94 4.20 12.23
CA VAL A 168 1.18 5.52 12.82
C VAL A 168 0.22 5.73 13.97
N LYS A 169 0.69 6.32 15.06
CA LYS A 169 -0.12 6.57 16.25
C LYS A 169 -0.71 7.97 16.22
N ALA A 170 -1.84 8.13 16.87
CA ALA A 170 -2.49 9.43 17.05
C ALA A 170 -1.52 10.45 17.70
N GLY A 171 -1.43 11.61 17.09
CA GLY A 171 -0.53 12.70 17.53
C GLY A 171 0.82 12.73 16.83
N GLU A 172 1.10 11.76 15.96
CA GLU A 172 2.26 11.77 15.06
C GLU A 172 1.98 12.51 13.76
#